data_3f3ea1b65466bc434953d231052459a5
#
_entry.id   3f3ea1b65466bc434953d231052459a5
#
_cell.length_a   1.000
_cell.length_b   1.000
_cell.length_c   1.000
_cell.angle_alpha   90.00
_cell.angle_beta   90.00
_cell.angle_gamma   90.00
#
_symmetry.space_group_name_H-M   'P 1'
#
loop_
_entity.id
_entity.type
_entity.pdbx_description
1 polymer ?
#
loop_
_entity_poly.entity_id
_entity_poly.type
_entity_poly.pdbx_seq_one_letter_code
_entity_poly.pdbx_strand_id
1 'polypeptide(L)'
;MEWEPKAEALYSRIVARVPAPQRDLVASSLRRGAEGRTSRNHGTKVVESDVVVGMFESTPEAFHSQVRANLGSLGIDYSAYLATAAKSDGLTKIDLSKLLADLEEMSVSLGVPYEEAKMREAILAYGEYFEKSPVAMRMTTRSKTSRNLAVRYLDFLNLAKGDPLATAKEKGFVADDGHPVFALFEEAKLLCSAIGYGVDLDVSAGFSKIWLVPSVQNATLDVLAGMENLPQGAKNTLGHFARFGLNVFGLIGFDFGRKTMNLYFMIKDPASKSRDYGAQLSDLGFPVDQAEFLDACRPAQALYYTFSWASAKTERVCFPVVCSDHSQVPMRFDSLFEIALGNASFTGGRQTCIYSIVWSQEGNYFKVDNDYSGTMASQLIEAAEVGV
;
A
#
# COMPACT_ATOMS: atom_id res chain seq x y z
N MET A 1 2.23 -10.70 22.54
CA MET A 1 3.23 -11.71 22.09
C MET A 1 4.12 -12.08 23.27
N GLU A 2 4.62 -13.31 23.36
CA GLU A 2 5.58 -13.70 24.39
C GLU A 2 6.98 -13.18 24.03
N TRP A 3 7.77 -12.77 25.03
CA TRP A 3 9.14 -12.26 24.85
C TRP A 3 10.15 -13.20 25.51
N GLU A 4 11.26 -13.44 24.84
CA GLU A 4 12.37 -14.14 25.49
C GLU A 4 13.02 -13.24 26.56
N PRO A 5 13.50 -13.79 27.69
CA PRO A 5 14.08 -12.99 28.77
C PRO A 5 15.23 -12.08 28.32
N LYS A 6 16.02 -12.51 27.33
CA LYS A 6 17.11 -11.70 26.78
C LYS A 6 16.59 -10.52 25.96
N ALA A 7 15.54 -10.75 25.14
CA ALA A 7 14.89 -9.70 24.36
C ALA A 7 14.25 -8.64 25.27
N GLU A 8 13.54 -9.06 26.32
CA GLU A 8 12.93 -8.13 27.30
C GLU A 8 14.00 -7.33 28.06
N ALA A 9 15.11 -7.96 28.42
CA ALA A 9 16.25 -7.29 29.08
C ALA A 9 16.89 -6.26 28.14
N LEU A 10 17.08 -6.61 26.88
CA LEU A 10 17.65 -5.72 25.87
C LEU A 10 16.74 -4.52 25.62
N TYR A 11 15.46 -4.75 25.40
CA TYR A 11 14.42 -3.72 25.28
C TYR A 11 14.45 -2.76 26.47
N SER A 12 14.46 -3.27 27.69
CA SER A 12 14.48 -2.47 28.91
C SER A 12 15.74 -1.60 29.02
N ARG A 13 16.92 -2.12 28.62
CA ARG A 13 18.17 -1.36 28.57
C ARG A 13 18.11 -0.21 27.56
N ILE A 14 17.53 -0.43 26.37
CA ILE A 14 17.36 0.61 25.36
C ILE A 14 16.41 1.71 25.85
N VAL A 15 15.23 1.32 26.35
CA VAL A 15 14.21 2.25 26.83
C VAL A 15 14.68 3.09 28.01
N ALA A 16 15.49 2.52 28.92
CA ALA A 16 16.06 3.25 30.04
C ALA A 16 16.96 4.44 29.64
N ARG A 17 17.54 4.42 28.43
CA ARG A 17 18.36 5.51 27.90
C ARG A 17 17.59 6.62 27.25
N VAL A 18 16.31 6.41 26.96
CA VAL A 18 15.46 7.43 26.36
C VAL A 18 15.12 8.51 27.38
N PRO A 19 15.24 9.82 27.04
CA PRO A 19 14.82 10.90 27.91
C PRO A 19 13.37 10.73 28.39
N ALA A 20 13.11 11.03 29.67
CA ALA A 20 11.81 10.78 30.31
C ALA A 20 10.58 11.27 29.51
N PRO A 21 10.60 12.49 28.89
CA PRO A 21 9.44 12.96 28.13
C PRO A 21 9.09 12.16 26.88
N GLN A 22 10.04 11.38 26.35
CA GLN A 22 9.87 10.61 25.11
C GLN A 22 9.80 9.10 25.36
N ARG A 23 10.02 8.67 26.62
CA ARG A 23 10.23 7.25 26.96
C ARG A 23 9.06 6.38 26.59
N ASP A 24 7.85 6.78 26.92
CA ASP A 24 6.65 5.97 26.68
C ASP A 24 6.35 5.82 25.17
N LEU A 25 6.55 6.90 24.40
CA LEU A 25 6.37 6.87 22.96
C LEU A 25 7.39 5.93 22.29
N VAL A 26 8.67 6.08 22.63
CA VAL A 26 9.74 5.24 22.07
C VAL A 26 9.60 3.79 22.51
N ALA A 27 9.25 3.54 23.78
CA ALA A 27 9.00 2.21 24.30
C ALA A 27 7.88 1.49 23.54
N SER A 28 6.76 2.20 23.32
CA SER A 28 5.62 1.66 22.57
C SER A 28 5.97 1.38 21.11
N SER A 29 6.72 2.26 20.47
CA SER A 29 7.15 2.10 19.08
C SER A 29 8.12 0.92 18.94
N LEU A 30 9.13 0.84 19.82
CA LEU A 30 10.11 -0.24 19.81
C LEU A 30 9.47 -1.61 20.07
N ARG A 31 8.53 -1.69 21.01
CA ARG A 31 7.78 -2.92 21.31
C ARG A 31 6.99 -3.39 20.10
N ARG A 32 6.24 -2.49 19.46
CA ARG A 32 5.49 -2.79 18.23
C ARG A 32 6.40 -3.24 17.09
N GLY A 33 7.52 -2.54 16.86
CA GLY A 33 8.48 -2.90 15.83
C GLY A 33 9.03 -4.32 16.01
N ALA A 34 9.42 -4.68 17.25
CA ALA A 34 9.91 -6.02 17.57
C ALA A 34 8.82 -7.10 17.40
N GLU A 35 7.63 -6.88 17.95
CA GLU A 35 6.51 -7.82 17.84
C GLU A 35 6.01 -7.97 16.40
N GLY A 36 5.96 -6.88 15.63
CA GLY A 36 5.63 -6.89 14.21
C GLY A 36 6.63 -7.72 13.41
N ARG A 37 7.93 -7.54 13.67
CA ARG A 37 8.97 -8.35 13.02
C ARG A 37 8.84 -9.83 13.37
N THR A 38 8.68 -10.18 14.65
CA THR A 38 8.47 -11.57 15.07
C THR A 38 7.27 -12.19 14.35
N SER A 39 6.18 -11.44 14.20
CA SER A 39 4.98 -11.90 13.49
C SER A 39 5.27 -12.15 12.01
N ARG A 40 6.00 -11.24 11.34
CA ARG A 40 6.41 -11.40 9.93
C ARG A 40 7.25 -12.65 9.70
N ASN A 41 8.14 -12.95 10.64
CA ASN A 41 9.03 -14.11 10.58
C ASN A 41 8.37 -15.41 11.09
N HIS A 42 7.03 -15.41 11.27
CA HIS A 42 6.26 -16.54 11.81
C HIS A 42 6.76 -17.01 13.18
N GLY A 43 7.43 -16.13 13.93
CA GLY A 43 7.90 -16.41 15.28
C GLY A 43 6.76 -16.40 16.28
N THR A 44 6.88 -17.23 17.32
CA THR A 44 5.92 -17.26 18.44
C THR A 44 6.39 -16.44 19.65
N LYS A 45 7.70 -16.08 19.65
CA LYS A 45 8.35 -15.31 20.73
C LYS A 45 9.29 -14.29 20.16
N VAL A 46 9.31 -13.10 20.74
CA VAL A 46 10.26 -12.03 20.39
C VAL A 46 11.64 -12.39 20.88
N VAL A 47 12.64 -12.33 20.00
CA VAL A 47 14.05 -12.56 20.29
C VAL A 47 14.86 -11.25 20.18
N GLU A 48 16.13 -11.25 20.66
CA GLU A 48 16.99 -10.04 20.66
C GLU A 48 17.14 -9.42 19.26
N SER A 49 17.26 -10.23 18.22
CA SER A 49 17.36 -9.74 16.84
C SER A 49 16.12 -8.97 16.40
N ASP A 50 14.93 -9.39 16.83
CA ASP A 50 13.70 -8.67 16.51
C ASP A 50 13.66 -7.29 17.16
N VAL A 51 14.18 -7.16 18.38
CA VAL A 51 14.29 -5.87 19.08
C VAL A 51 15.23 -4.93 18.34
N VAL A 52 16.44 -5.39 17.97
CA VAL A 52 17.44 -4.53 17.30
C VAL A 52 16.99 -4.18 15.90
N VAL A 53 16.57 -5.15 15.10
CA VAL A 53 16.19 -4.93 13.70
C VAL A 53 14.87 -4.17 13.61
N GLY A 54 13.88 -4.50 14.43
CA GLY A 54 12.63 -3.76 14.52
C GLY A 54 12.82 -2.29 14.89
N MET A 55 13.87 -1.96 15.66
CA MET A 55 14.25 -0.58 15.94
C MET A 55 14.69 0.18 14.66
N PHE A 56 15.47 -0.44 13.78
CA PHE A 56 15.86 0.16 12.51
C PHE A 56 14.66 0.25 11.55
N GLU A 57 13.85 -0.80 11.45
CA GLU A 57 12.68 -0.85 10.59
C GLU A 57 11.61 0.19 10.98
N SER A 58 11.44 0.45 12.28
CA SER A 58 10.48 1.42 12.80
C SER A 58 11.00 2.86 12.86
N THR A 59 12.26 3.09 12.47
CA THR A 59 12.90 4.42 12.53
C THR A 59 13.28 4.88 11.12
N PRO A 60 12.89 6.11 10.69
CA PRO A 60 13.30 6.63 9.39
C PRO A 60 14.82 6.61 9.20
N GLU A 61 15.30 6.30 7.99
CA GLU A 61 16.73 6.13 7.67
C GLU A 61 17.59 7.34 8.10
N ALA A 62 17.04 8.56 7.99
CA ALA A 62 17.73 9.77 8.43
C ALA A 62 18.19 9.73 9.91
N PHE A 63 17.53 8.92 10.74
CA PHE A 63 17.88 8.75 12.16
C PHE A 63 18.64 7.47 12.45
N HIS A 64 18.96 6.63 11.46
CA HIS A 64 19.70 5.38 11.68
C HIS A 64 21.10 5.62 12.24
N SER A 65 21.76 6.74 11.93
CA SER A 65 23.04 7.11 12.55
C SER A 65 22.90 7.28 14.06
N GLN A 66 21.81 7.91 14.52
CA GLN A 66 21.53 8.07 15.94
C GLN A 66 21.18 6.73 16.60
N VAL A 67 20.42 5.85 15.93
CA VAL A 67 20.15 4.49 16.41
C VAL A 67 21.45 3.72 16.58
N ARG A 68 22.36 3.76 15.59
CA ARG A 68 23.68 3.11 15.67
C ARG A 68 24.52 3.64 16.84
N ALA A 69 24.56 4.96 17.01
CA ALA A 69 25.28 5.58 18.11
C ALA A 69 24.73 5.14 19.48
N ASN A 70 23.40 5.10 19.62
CA ASN A 70 22.73 4.67 20.84
C ASN A 70 23.00 3.20 21.16
N LEU A 71 22.89 2.29 20.18
CA LEU A 71 23.19 0.87 20.35
C LEU A 71 24.66 0.64 20.67
N GLY A 72 25.58 1.34 19.97
CA GLY A 72 27.02 1.29 20.24
C GLY A 72 27.35 1.75 21.66
N SER A 73 26.71 2.80 22.19
CA SER A 73 26.88 3.27 23.58
C SER A 73 26.42 2.25 24.63
N LEU A 74 25.58 1.31 24.24
CA LEU A 74 25.13 0.18 25.07
C LEU A 74 25.99 -1.06 24.90
N GLY A 75 27.05 -1.00 24.06
CA GLY A 75 27.91 -2.16 23.74
C GLY A 75 27.18 -3.23 22.90
N ILE A 76 26.14 -2.84 22.16
CA ILE A 76 25.38 -3.77 21.31
C ILE A 76 25.99 -3.76 19.91
N ASP A 77 26.49 -4.92 19.48
CA ASP A 77 26.94 -5.12 18.10
C ASP A 77 25.71 -5.33 17.18
N TYR A 78 25.12 -4.21 16.78
CA TYR A 78 23.95 -4.21 15.90
C TYR A 78 24.27 -4.81 14.51
N SER A 79 25.53 -4.81 14.08
CA SER A 79 25.92 -5.31 12.75
C SER A 79 25.69 -6.81 12.64
N ALA A 80 25.96 -7.56 13.73
CA ALA A 80 25.67 -8.99 13.78
C ALA A 80 24.18 -9.30 13.66
N TYR A 81 23.34 -8.50 14.32
CA TYR A 81 21.87 -8.65 14.23
C TYR A 81 21.35 -8.30 12.84
N LEU A 82 21.81 -7.19 12.24
CA LEU A 82 21.42 -6.81 10.88
C LEU A 82 21.88 -7.83 9.85
N ALA A 83 23.08 -8.38 9.97
CA ALA A 83 23.59 -9.43 9.08
C ALA A 83 22.80 -10.75 9.22
N THR A 84 22.37 -11.08 10.45
CA THR A 84 21.50 -12.25 10.69
C THR A 84 20.11 -12.01 10.14
N ALA A 85 19.57 -10.82 10.31
CA ALA A 85 18.28 -10.42 9.76
C ALA A 85 18.26 -10.48 8.23
N ALA A 86 19.29 -9.97 7.58
CA ALA A 86 19.41 -10.06 6.11
C ALA A 86 19.43 -11.52 5.60
N LYS A 87 19.80 -12.48 6.46
CA LYS A 87 19.73 -13.93 6.16
C LYS A 87 18.40 -14.56 6.56
N SER A 88 17.70 -13.99 7.54
CA SER A 88 16.42 -14.49 8.10
C SER A 88 15.21 -13.74 7.57
N ASP A 89 15.40 -12.61 6.89
CA ASP A 89 14.34 -11.93 6.18
C ASP A 89 13.90 -12.82 5.02
N GLY A 90 13.19 -13.85 5.42
CA GLY A 90 12.37 -14.63 4.53
C GLY A 90 11.15 -13.85 4.06
N LEU A 91 11.38 -12.68 3.42
CA LEU A 91 10.59 -12.34 2.27
C LEU A 91 10.72 -13.55 1.38
N THR A 92 9.67 -14.33 1.28
CA THR A 92 9.62 -15.50 0.41
C THR A 92 10.02 -14.97 -0.96
N LYS A 93 11.25 -15.28 -1.41
CA LYS A 93 11.73 -14.80 -2.70
C LYS A 93 10.69 -15.22 -3.72
N ILE A 94 10.02 -14.24 -4.31
CA ILE A 94 8.96 -14.53 -5.28
C ILE A 94 9.62 -15.26 -6.45
N ASP A 95 9.17 -16.48 -6.70
CA ASP A 95 9.53 -17.21 -7.91
C ASP A 95 8.81 -16.53 -9.09
N LEU A 96 9.57 -15.78 -9.88
CA LEU A 96 9.05 -15.01 -11.00
C LEU A 96 8.45 -15.92 -12.08
N SER A 97 8.96 -17.14 -12.26
CA SER A 97 8.41 -18.09 -13.21
C SER A 97 7.04 -18.59 -12.74
N LYS A 98 6.92 -18.90 -11.46
CA LYS A 98 5.65 -19.24 -10.84
C LYS A 98 4.65 -18.09 -10.91
N LEU A 99 5.09 -16.86 -10.60
CA LEU A 99 4.23 -15.67 -10.67
C LEU A 99 3.65 -15.48 -12.08
N LEU A 100 4.47 -15.65 -13.13
CA LEU A 100 4.01 -15.53 -14.50
C LEU A 100 2.98 -16.61 -14.86
N ALA A 101 3.22 -17.86 -14.47
CA ALA A 101 2.28 -18.97 -14.69
C ALA A 101 0.96 -18.74 -13.93
N ASP A 102 1.01 -18.30 -12.68
CA ASP A 102 -0.18 -18.00 -11.87
C ASP A 102 -0.98 -16.82 -12.45
N LEU A 103 -0.31 -15.80 -13.04
CA LEU A 103 -0.97 -14.69 -13.73
C LEU A 103 -1.67 -15.14 -15.01
N GLU A 104 -1.07 -16.03 -15.77
CA GLU A 104 -1.68 -16.64 -16.96
C GLU A 104 -2.93 -17.42 -16.59
N GLU A 105 -2.85 -18.32 -15.60
CA GLU A 105 -3.98 -19.12 -15.11
C GLU A 105 -5.13 -18.24 -14.62
N MET A 106 -4.82 -17.19 -13.83
CA MET A 106 -5.83 -16.25 -13.37
C MET A 106 -6.43 -15.45 -14.53
N SER A 107 -5.63 -15.10 -15.54
CA SER A 107 -6.12 -14.41 -16.74
C SER A 107 -7.14 -15.24 -17.50
N VAL A 108 -6.87 -16.54 -17.66
CA VAL A 108 -7.80 -17.50 -18.27
C VAL A 108 -9.09 -17.59 -17.45
N SER A 109 -8.99 -17.71 -16.13
CA SER A 109 -10.14 -17.81 -15.21
C SER A 109 -11.03 -16.58 -15.27
N LEU A 110 -10.43 -15.39 -15.47
CA LEU A 110 -11.13 -14.12 -15.57
C LEU A 110 -11.63 -13.80 -16.99
N GLY A 111 -11.13 -14.51 -18.00
CA GLY A 111 -11.40 -14.21 -19.41
C GLY A 111 -10.77 -12.90 -19.88
N VAL A 112 -9.59 -12.55 -19.35
CA VAL A 112 -8.84 -11.35 -19.73
C VAL A 112 -7.65 -11.70 -20.64
N PRO A 113 -7.28 -10.85 -21.61
CA PRO A 113 -6.08 -11.06 -22.41
C PRO A 113 -4.83 -11.07 -21.53
N TYR A 114 -3.87 -11.95 -21.84
CA TYR A 114 -2.58 -12.03 -21.19
C TYR A 114 -1.45 -11.88 -22.24
N GLU A 115 -0.57 -10.92 -21.99
CA GLU A 115 0.56 -10.60 -22.86
C GLU A 115 1.86 -11.02 -22.17
N GLU A 116 2.19 -12.32 -22.24
CA GLU A 116 3.32 -12.91 -21.51
C GLU A 116 4.64 -12.18 -21.73
N ALA A 117 4.95 -11.81 -22.98
CA ALA A 117 6.20 -11.14 -23.30
C ALA A 117 6.32 -9.78 -22.62
N LYS A 118 5.26 -8.98 -22.61
CA LYS A 118 5.20 -7.69 -21.90
C LYS A 118 5.29 -7.87 -20.40
N MET A 119 4.56 -8.85 -19.86
CA MET A 119 4.59 -9.12 -18.42
C MET A 119 5.97 -9.59 -17.97
N ARG A 120 6.59 -10.51 -18.70
CA ARG A 120 7.94 -10.99 -18.43
C ARG A 120 8.96 -9.83 -18.46
N GLU A 121 8.92 -8.99 -19.48
CA GLU A 121 9.80 -7.83 -19.59
C GLU A 121 9.59 -6.84 -18.44
N ALA A 122 8.34 -6.51 -18.12
CA ALA A 122 8.01 -5.59 -17.04
C ALA A 122 8.41 -6.14 -15.66
N ILE A 123 8.09 -7.41 -15.37
CA ILE A 123 8.46 -8.05 -14.11
C ILE A 123 9.99 -8.13 -13.95
N LEU A 124 10.73 -8.44 -15.02
CA LEU A 124 12.20 -8.47 -14.97
C LEU A 124 12.80 -7.06 -14.75
N ALA A 125 12.22 -6.03 -15.36
CA ALA A 125 12.67 -4.65 -15.14
C ALA A 125 12.48 -4.17 -13.69
N TYR A 126 11.47 -4.71 -13.00
CA TYR A 126 11.17 -4.42 -11.60
C TYR A 126 11.51 -5.60 -10.66
N GLY A 127 12.32 -6.56 -11.11
CA GLY A 127 12.56 -7.81 -10.38
C GLY A 127 13.02 -7.61 -8.94
N GLU A 128 13.92 -6.67 -8.71
CA GLU A 128 14.42 -6.34 -7.37
C GLU A 128 13.30 -5.86 -6.43
N TYR A 129 12.33 -5.11 -6.95
CA TYR A 129 11.17 -4.67 -6.18
C TYR A 129 10.25 -5.85 -5.83
N PHE A 130 9.99 -6.76 -6.80
CA PHE A 130 9.18 -7.95 -6.55
C PHE A 130 9.84 -8.90 -5.54
N GLU A 131 11.17 -8.95 -5.49
CA GLU A 131 11.91 -9.76 -4.53
C GLU A 131 11.92 -9.18 -3.10
N LYS A 132 11.74 -7.88 -2.95
CA LYS A 132 11.89 -7.17 -1.67
C LYS A 132 10.60 -6.61 -1.10
N SER A 133 9.49 -6.68 -1.82
CA SER A 133 8.24 -6.04 -1.45
C SER A 133 7.08 -7.02 -1.42
N PRO A 134 5.99 -6.71 -0.69
CA PRO A 134 4.74 -7.41 -0.84
C PRO A 134 4.23 -7.37 -2.27
N VAL A 135 3.73 -8.51 -2.72
CA VAL A 135 3.15 -8.67 -4.05
C VAL A 135 1.68 -9.05 -3.92
N ALA A 136 0.82 -8.40 -4.69
CA ALA A 136 -0.59 -8.72 -4.77
C ALA A 136 -1.07 -8.83 -6.22
N MET A 137 -2.08 -9.66 -6.43
CA MET A 137 -2.84 -9.72 -7.68
C MET A 137 -4.15 -8.96 -7.49
N ARG A 138 -4.42 -7.99 -8.35
CA ARG A 138 -5.67 -7.22 -8.33
C ARG A 138 -6.55 -7.55 -9.49
N MET A 139 -7.75 -7.98 -9.19
CA MET A 139 -8.84 -8.18 -10.13
C MET A 139 -9.87 -7.06 -10.02
N THR A 140 -10.42 -6.63 -11.15
CA THR A 140 -11.41 -5.55 -11.19
C THR A 140 -12.50 -5.87 -12.19
N THR A 141 -13.78 -5.67 -11.82
CA THR A 141 -14.88 -5.55 -12.78
C THR A 141 -15.07 -4.08 -13.06
N ARG A 142 -15.09 -3.65 -14.33
CA ARG A 142 -15.44 -2.26 -14.69
C ARG A 142 -16.86 -2.16 -15.20
N SER A 143 -17.35 -3.27 -15.68
CA SER A 143 -18.73 -3.51 -16.07
C SER A 143 -18.99 -5.00 -15.92
N LYS A 144 -20.24 -5.43 -16.09
CA LYS A 144 -20.61 -6.86 -16.07
C LYS A 144 -19.83 -7.71 -17.09
N THR A 145 -19.24 -7.09 -18.11
CA THR A 145 -18.56 -7.74 -19.23
C THR A 145 -17.08 -7.37 -19.33
N SER A 146 -16.58 -6.42 -18.55
CA SER A 146 -15.18 -5.95 -18.61
C SER A 146 -14.48 -6.22 -17.30
N ARG A 147 -13.53 -7.16 -17.34
CA ARG A 147 -12.63 -7.51 -16.22
C ARG A 147 -11.22 -7.07 -16.53
N ASN A 148 -10.43 -6.93 -15.49
CA ASN A 148 -9.02 -6.58 -15.59
C ASN A 148 -8.24 -7.30 -14.49
N LEU A 149 -7.04 -7.73 -14.81
CA LEU A 149 -6.06 -8.30 -13.88
C LEU A 149 -4.79 -7.45 -13.91
N ALA A 150 -4.22 -7.22 -12.74
CA ALA A 150 -2.93 -6.58 -12.59
C ALA A 150 -2.15 -7.25 -11.45
N VAL A 151 -0.83 -7.28 -11.58
CA VAL A 151 0.06 -7.60 -10.46
C VAL A 151 0.72 -6.31 -9.97
N ARG A 152 0.96 -6.24 -8.67
CA ARG A 152 1.55 -5.06 -8.04
C ARG A 152 2.57 -5.46 -6.98
N TYR A 153 3.58 -4.63 -6.82
CA TYR A 153 4.40 -4.60 -5.62
C TYR A 153 4.20 -3.27 -4.86
N LEU A 154 4.47 -3.30 -3.56
CA LEU A 154 4.33 -2.15 -2.66
C LEU A 154 5.61 -2.01 -1.84
N ASP A 155 6.57 -1.24 -2.32
CA ASP A 155 7.83 -0.96 -1.63
C ASP A 155 7.72 0.33 -0.79
N PHE A 156 6.98 0.24 0.31
CA PHE A 156 6.73 1.38 1.19
C PHE A 156 7.98 1.94 1.86
N LEU A 157 9.04 1.16 1.94
CA LEU A 157 10.31 1.54 2.58
C LEU A 157 11.40 1.88 1.56
N ASN A 158 11.08 1.85 0.26
CA ASN A 158 12.03 2.06 -0.85
C ASN A 158 13.29 1.18 -0.72
N LEU A 159 13.09 -0.09 -0.41
CA LEU A 159 14.17 -1.06 -0.21
C LEU A 159 14.98 -1.31 -1.49
N ALA A 160 14.34 -1.18 -2.64
CA ALA A 160 14.98 -1.29 -3.95
C ALA A 160 15.75 -0.01 -4.36
N LYS A 161 15.57 1.10 -3.62
CA LYS A 161 16.33 2.36 -3.79
C LYS A 161 16.31 2.91 -5.23
N GLY A 162 15.17 2.81 -5.92
CA GLY A 162 15.03 3.23 -7.30
C GLY A 162 13.89 4.23 -7.50
N ASP A 163 13.86 4.81 -8.70
CA ASP A 163 12.73 5.60 -9.20
C ASP A 163 11.97 4.77 -10.24
N PRO A 164 10.75 4.29 -9.92
CA PRO A 164 10.02 3.41 -10.83
C PRO A 164 9.60 4.10 -12.13
N LEU A 165 9.41 5.43 -12.16
CA LEU A 165 9.12 6.14 -13.40
C LEU A 165 10.36 6.27 -14.28
N ALA A 166 11.53 6.50 -13.70
CA ALA A 166 12.78 6.50 -14.45
C ALA A 166 13.01 5.13 -15.10
N THR A 167 12.80 4.03 -14.37
CA THR A 167 12.86 2.66 -14.91
C THR A 167 11.86 2.47 -16.05
N ALA A 168 10.59 2.90 -15.89
CA ALA A 168 9.58 2.78 -16.93
C ALA A 168 9.95 3.54 -18.21
N LYS A 169 10.52 4.75 -18.07
CA LYS A 169 10.98 5.57 -19.22
C LYS A 169 12.20 4.93 -19.89
N GLU A 170 13.19 4.48 -19.14
CA GLU A 170 14.39 3.80 -19.65
C GLU A 170 14.07 2.55 -20.45
N LYS A 171 13.12 1.74 -19.96
CA LYS A 171 12.66 0.52 -20.63
C LYS A 171 11.66 0.77 -21.77
N GLY A 172 11.25 2.01 -21.99
CA GLY A 172 10.27 2.35 -23.02
C GLY A 172 8.83 1.91 -22.70
N PHE A 173 8.52 1.58 -21.46
CA PHE A 173 7.15 1.20 -21.05
C PHE A 173 6.20 2.39 -21.06
N VAL A 174 6.72 3.58 -20.86
CA VAL A 174 5.96 4.83 -20.92
C VAL A 174 6.80 5.93 -21.56
N ALA A 175 6.20 6.66 -22.50
CA ALA A 175 6.77 7.87 -23.05
C ALA A 175 6.14 9.10 -22.37
N ASP A 176 6.97 10.08 -22.05
CA ASP A 176 6.49 11.37 -21.57
C ASP A 176 5.92 12.16 -22.75
N ASP A 177 4.61 12.24 -22.80
CA ASP A 177 3.85 12.93 -23.85
C ASP A 177 3.51 14.39 -23.48
N GLY A 178 4.14 14.92 -22.42
CA GLY A 178 3.89 16.26 -21.89
C GLY A 178 2.58 16.38 -21.10
N HIS A 179 1.89 15.26 -20.82
CA HIS A 179 0.68 15.30 -20.01
C HIS A 179 1.01 15.68 -18.55
N PRO A 180 0.18 16.51 -17.88
CA PRO A 180 0.45 16.99 -16.51
C PRO A 180 0.67 15.89 -15.44
N VAL A 181 0.26 14.63 -15.69
CA VAL A 181 0.52 13.52 -14.77
C VAL A 181 2.00 13.29 -14.51
N PHE A 182 2.86 13.53 -15.50
CA PHE A 182 4.31 13.39 -15.37
C PHE A 182 4.90 14.51 -14.51
N ALA A 183 4.48 15.75 -14.78
CA ALA A 183 4.90 16.90 -13.99
C ALA A 183 4.40 16.77 -12.54
N LEU A 184 3.15 16.33 -12.32
CA LEU A 184 2.59 16.12 -10.99
C LEU A 184 3.36 15.03 -10.22
N PHE A 185 3.80 13.95 -10.89
CA PHE A 185 4.60 12.91 -10.22
C PHE A 185 5.92 13.47 -9.67
N GLU A 186 6.66 14.26 -10.49
CA GLU A 186 7.92 14.86 -10.05
C GLU A 186 7.71 15.91 -8.97
N GLU A 187 6.65 16.71 -9.09
CA GLU A 187 6.25 17.69 -8.07
C GLU A 187 5.89 17.01 -6.75
N ALA A 188 5.06 15.97 -6.77
CA ALA A 188 4.69 15.21 -5.60
C ALA A 188 5.89 14.50 -4.96
N LYS A 189 6.79 13.93 -5.75
CA LYS A 189 8.02 13.30 -5.27
C LYS A 189 8.86 14.27 -4.41
N LEU A 190 8.95 15.52 -4.87
CA LEU A 190 9.69 16.57 -4.18
C LEU A 190 8.94 17.11 -2.96
N LEU A 191 7.70 17.58 -3.14
CA LEU A 191 6.92 18.27 -2.10
C LEU A 191 6.49 17.32 -0.98
N CYS A 192 6.15 16.07 -1.31
CA CYS A 192 5.78 15.07 -0.30
C CYS A 192 6.98 14.35 0.30
N SER A 193 8.22 14.61 -0.15
CA SER A 193 9.42 13.88 0.30
C SER A 193 9.20 12.39 0.25
N ALA A 194 9.05 11.85 -0.96
CA ALA A 194 8.70 10.45 -1.19
C ALA A 194 9.64 9.48 -0.44
N ILE A 195 9.07 8.56 0.33
CA ILE A 195 9.79 7.57 1.13
C ILE A 195 9.67 6.13 0.60
N GLY A 196 8.78 5.91 -0.36
CA GLY A 196 8.58 4.60 -0.96
C GLY A 196 7.69 4.67 -2.19
N TYR A 197 7.57 3.53 -2.87
CA TYR A 197 6.81 3.42 -4.10
C TYR A 197 6.05 2.09 -4.20
N GLY A 198 5.08 2.05 -5.09
CA GLY A 198 4.48 0.82 -5.58
C GLY A 198 4.26 0.92 -7.08
N VAL A 199 4.17 -0.20 -7.76
CA VAL A 199 3.88 -0.25 -9.20
C VAL A 199 2.78 -1.27 -9.49
N ASP A 200 1.86 -0.89 -10.39
CA ASP A 200 0.89 -1.78 -11.02
C ASP A 200 1.34 -2.15 -12.43
N LEU A 201 1.32 -3.44 -12.74
CA LEU A 201 1.51 -3.99 -14.06
C LEU A 201 0.20 -4.65 -14.50
N ASP A 202 -0.42 -4.12 -15.55
CA ASP A 202 -1.61 -4.69 -16.19
C ASP A 202 -1.20 -5.89 -17.05
N VAL A 203 -1.87 -7.02 -16.90
CA VAL A 203 -1.45 -8.27 -17.60
C VAL A 203 -1.55 -8.19 -19.12
N SER A 204 -2.34 -7.28 -19.65
CA SER A 204 -2.49 -7.07 -21.11
C SER A 204 -1.67 -5.90 -21.65
N ALA A 205 -1.43 -4.88 -20.81
CA ALA A 205 -0.78 -3.64 -21.24
C ALA A 205 0.64 -3.46 -20.67
N GLY A 206 1.03 -4.21 -19.64
CA GLY A 206 2.30 -4.03 -18.95
C GLY A 206 2.23 -2.91 -17.91
N PHE A 207 3.26 -2.07 -17.85
CA PHE A 207 3.32 -0.95 -16.90
C PHE A 207 2.09 -0.04 -16.99
N SER A 208 1.49 0.29 -15.85
CA SER A 208 0.27 1.12 -15.82
C SER A 208 0.30 2.24 -14.79
N LYS A 209 0.74 1.98 -13.56
CA LYS A 209 0.55 2.91 -12.45
C LYS A 209 1.69 2.86 -11.46
N ILE A 210 2.00 4.02 -10.86
CA ILE A 210 2.88 4.14 -9.70
C ILE A 210 2.06 4.68 -8.51
N TRP A 211 2.34 4.16 -7.32
CA TRP A 211 2.01 4.84 -6.06
C TRP A 211 3.26 5.47 -5.48
N LEU A 212 3.09 6.65 -4.92
CA LEU A 212 4.09 7.35 -4.14
C LEU A 212 3.64 7.35 -2.68
N VAL A 213 4.55 6.93 -1.80
CA VAL A 213 4.38 7.01 -0.35
C VAL A 213 5.00 8.32 0.12
N PRO A 214 4.21 9.29 0.62
CA PRO A 214 4.74 10.54 1.15
C PRO A 214 5.35 10.33 2.54
N SER A 215 6.25 11.23 2.96
CA SER A 215 6.55 11.34 4.38
C SER A 215 5.34 11.88 5.14
N VAL A 216 5.12 11.41 6.37
CA VAL A 216 3.93 11.79 7.16
C VAL A 216 3.81 13.30 7.36
N GLN A 217 4.93 14.01 7.55
CA GLN A 217 4.96 15.46 7.75
C GLN A 217 4.50 16.23 6.52
N ASN A 218 4.67 15.65 5.32
CA ASN A 218 4.38 16.30 4.05
C ASN A 218 3.12 15.71 3.34
N ALA A 219 2.39 14.84 4.01
CA ALA A 219 1.17 14.21 3.50
C ALA A 219 -0.10 15.00 3.83
N THR A 220 -0.06 16.31 3.77
CA THR A 220 -1.16 17.21 4.23
C THR A 220 -1.92 17.85 3.07
N LEU A 221 -3.16 18.29 3.34
CA LEU A 221 -3.96 19.02 2.34
C LEU A 221 -3.29 20.33 1.91
N ASP A 222 -2.51 20.99 2.78
CA ASP A 222 -1.80 22.23 2.43
C ASP A 222 -0.71 21.96 1.39
N VAL A 223 0.07 20.88 1.57
CA VAL A 223 1.06 20.42 0.58
C VAL A 223 0.37 20.06 -0.74
N LEU A 224 -0.74 19.33 -0.68
CA LEU A 224 -1.53 18.97 -1.86
C LEU A 224 -2.06 20.22 -2.59
N ALA A 225 -2.60 21.21 -1.85
CA ALA A 225 -3.13 22.45 -2.41
C ALA A 225 -2.06 23.31 -3.10
N GLY A 226 -0.80 23.17 -2.66
CA GLY A 226 0.36 23.87 -3.25
C GLY A 226 0.85 23.25 -4.56
N MET A 227 0.36 22.08 -4.98
CA MET A 227 0.77 21.45 -6.23
C MET A 227 0.14 22.14 -7.46
N GLU A 228 1.00 22.62 -8.36
CA GLU A 228 0.57 23.37 -9.55
C GLU A 228 -0.19 22.47 -10.54
N ASN A 229 0.34 21.25 -10.74
CA ASN A 229 -0.17 20.31 -11.74
C ASN A 229 -1.35 19.45 -11.25
N LEU A 230 -1.91 19.74 -10.06
CA LEU A 230 -3.03 18.99 -9.50
C LEU A 230 -4.27 19.10 -10.42
N PRO A 231 -4.99 18.00 -10.73
CA PRO A 231 -6.23 18.04 -11.50
C PRO A 231 -7.26 18.97 -10.87
N GLN A 232 -8.03 19.69 -11.70
CA GLN A 232 -9.05 20.64 -11.22
C GLN A 232 -10.07 19.96 -10.30
N GLY A 233 -10.44 18.70 -10.58
CA GLY A 233 -11.34 17.94 -9.72
C GLY A 233 -10.77 17.74 -8.30
N ALA A 234 -9.46 17.50 -8.16
CA ALA A 234 -8.83 17.38 -6.85
C ALA A 234 -8.78 18.73 -6.12
N LYS A 235 -8.44 19.82 -6.82
CA LYS A 235 -8.48 21.19 -6.26
C LYS A 235 -9.89 21.52 -5.73
N ASN A 236 -10.93 21.22 -6.49
CA ASN A 236 -12.31 21.46 -6.09
C ASN A 236 -12.77 20.60 -4.90
N THR A 237 -12.11 19.47 -4.66
CA THR A 237 -12.47 18.50 -3.61
C THR A 237 -11.74 18.77 -2.27
N LEU A 238 -10.78 19.69 -2.21
CA LEU A 238 -10.04 19.99 -0.97
C LEU A 238 -10.96 20.38 0.21
N GLY A 239 -11.98 21.19 -0.06
CA GLY A 239 -12.99 21.57 0.95
C GLY A 239 -13.82 20.40 1.46
N HIS A 240 -14.09 19.41 0.61
CA HIS A 240 -14.73 18.15 0.99
C HIS A 240 -13.82 17.36 1.94
N PHE A 241 -12.56 17.18 1.59
CA PHE A 241 -11.60 16.47 2.46
C PHE A 241 -11.52 17.09 3.86
N ALA A 242 -11.35 18.41 3.94
CA ALA A 242 -11.31 19.12 5.22
C ALA A 242 -12.61 18.95 6.03
N ARG A 243 -13.78 19.02 5.38
CA ARG A 243 -15.10 18.87 6.01
C ARG A 243 -15.29 17.52 6.66
N PHE A 244 -14.81 16.44 6.01
CA PHE A 244 -14.90 15.07 6.49
C PHE A 244 -13.69 14.61 7.31
N GLY A 245 -12.75 15.50 7.61
CA GLY A 245 -11.59 15.21 8.46
C GLY A 245 -10.49 14.38 7.76
N LEU A 246 -10.46 14.37 6.43
CA LEU A 246 -9.47 13.70 5.60
C LEU A 246 -8.27 14.64 5.38
N ASN A 247 -7.54 14.97 6.43
CA ASN A 247 -6.49 16.01 6.41
C ASN A 247 -5.11 15.47 6.03
N VAL A 248 -4.89 14.17 6.15
CA VAL A 248 -3.62 13.49 5.87
C VAL A 248 -3.87 12.33 4.92
N PHE A 249 -3.16 12.33 3.79
CA PHE A 249 -3.23 11.20 2.85
C PHE A 249 -2.03 10.26 3.03
N GLY A 250 -2.25 8.96 2.81
CA GLY A 250 -1.21 7.94 2.94
C GLY A 250 -0.46 7.65 1.64
N LEU A 251 -1.13 7.81 0.49
CA LEU A 251 -0.56 7.51 -0.83
C LEU A 251 -1.10 8.48 -1.89
N ILE A 252 -0.29 8.72 -2.93
CA ILE A 252 -0.73 9.29 -4.19
C ILE A 252 -0.48 8.27 -5.30
N GLY A 253 -1.51 7.95 -6.09
CA GLY A 253 -1.37 7.06 -7.24
C GLY A 253 -1.42 7.82 -8.56
N PHE A 254 -0.55 7.46 -9.50
CA PHE A 254 -0.42 8.05 -10.83
C PHE A 254 -0.63 6.97 -11.88
N ASP A 255 -1.74 7.02 -12.60
CA ASP A 255 -2.04 6.12 -13.71
C ASP A 255 -1.62 6.80 -15.01
N PHE A 256 -0.48 6.39 -15.55
CA PHE A 256 0.11 7.00 -16.74
C PHE A 256 -0.60 6.58 -18.03
N GLY A 257 -1.23 5.42 -18.03
CA GLY A 257 -2.02 4.95 -19.17
C GLY A 257 -3.36 5.67 -19.30
N ARG A 258 -4.06 5.87 -18.18
CA ARG A 258 -5.39 6.49 -18.16
C ARG A 258 -5.38 7.96 -17.86
N LYS A 259 -4.22 8.52 -17.57
CA LYS A 259 -4.07 9.93 -17.22
C LYS A 259 -4.97 10.31 -16.04
N THR A 260 -4.87 9.52 -14.95
CA THR A 260 -5.60 9.80 -13.70
C THR A 260 -4.65 9.80 -12.51
N MET A 261 -5.05 10.52 -11.45
CA MET A 261 -4.42 10.41 -10.14
C MET A 261 -5.41 9.90 -9.11
N ASN A 262 -4.88 9.30 -8.05
CA ASN A 262 -5.67 8.85 -6.91
C ASN A 262 -5.07 9.41 -5.62
N LEU A 263 -5.93 9.80 -4.68
CA LEU A 263 -5.55 10.11 -3.30
C LEU A 263 -6.10 9.03 -2.38
N TYR A 264 -5.28 8.60 -1.44
CA TYR A 264 -5.58 7.51 -0.51
C TYR A 264 -5.54 8.05 0.92
N PHE A 265 -6.68 8.02 1.60
CA PHE A 265 -6.81 8.45 2.99
C PHE A 265 -7.04 7.24 3.89
N MET A 266 -6.27 7.13 4.98
CA MET A 266 -6.48 6.11 5.99
C MET A 266 -7.49 6.61 7.03
N ILE A 267 -8.44 5.76 7.42
CA ILE A 267 -9.45 6.07 8.43
C ILE A 267 -9.08 5.33 9.71
N LYS A 268 -8.42 6.02 10.63
CA LYS A 268 -7.93 5.45 11.89
C LYS A 268 -8.99 5.41 12.98
N ASP A 269 -9.80 6.48 13.10
CA ASP A 269 -10.80 6.62 14.15
C ASP A 269 -12.16 6.08 13.70
N PRO A 270 -12.72 5.08 14.40
CA PRO A 270 -14.07 4.57 14.12
C PRO A 270 -15.19 5.61 14.29
N ALA A 271 -14.98 6.62 15.11
CA ALA A 271 -15.95 7.70 15.37
C ALA A 271 -15.77 8.91 14.42
N SER A 272 -14.80 8.86 13.52
CA SER A 272 -14.50 9.96 12.61
C SER A 272 -15.65 10.24 11.63
N LYS A 273 -15.85 11.52 11.32
CA LYS A 273 -16.75 11.98 10.24
C LYS A 273 -16.39 11.36 8.88
N SER A 274 -15.14 10.92 8.69
CA SER A 274 -14.69 10.23 7.48
C SER A 274 -15.38 8.86 7.27
N ARG A 275 -16.12 8.34 8.25
CA ARG A 275 -16.94 7.12 8.14
C ARG A 275 -18.38 7.36 7.72
N ASP A 276 -18.82 8.59 7.58
CA ASP A 276 -20.13 8.90 6.99
C ASP A 276 -20.05 8.82 5.45
N TYR A 277 -19.93 7.58 4.96
CA TYR A 277 -19.74 7.30 3.53
C TYR A 277 -20.92 7.78 2.68
N GLY A 278 -22.14 7.68 3.21
CA GLY A 278 -23.33 8.19 2.53
C GLY A 278 -23.29 9.70 2.33
N ALA A 279 -22.96 10.46 3.38
CA ALA A 279 -22.80 11.91 3.28
C ALA A 279 -21.66 12.32 2.34
N GLN A 280 -20.52 11.60 2.39
CA GLN A 280 -19.39 11.88 1.49
C GLN A 280 -19.75 11.65 0.02
N LEU A 281 -20.39 10.51 -0.31
CA LEU A 281 -20.84 10.22 -1.66
C LEU A 281 -21.87 11.23 -2.15
N SER A 282 -22.86 11.58 -1.31
CA SER A 282 -23.87 12.59 -1.62
C SER A 282 -23.28 13.97 -1.88
N ASP A 283 -22.30 14.39 -1.07
CA ASP A 283 -21.59 15.67 -1.23
C ASP A 283 -20.82 15.76 -2.56
N LEU A 284 -20.36 14.63 -3.08
CA LEU A 284 -19.66 14.51 -4.36
C LEU A 284 -20.61 14.24 -5.54
N GLY A 285 -21.91 14.11 -5.27
CA GLY A 285 -22.94 13.89 -6.29
C GLY A 285 -23.03 12.45 -6.80
N PHE A 286 -22.54 11.46 -6.02
CA PHE A 286 -22.76 10.06 -6.32
C PHE A 286 -24.10 9.57 -5.79
N PRO A 287 -24.77 8.60 -6.47
CA PRO A 287 -25.99 7.99 -5.97
C PRO A 287 -25.73 7.18 -4.69
N VAL A 288 -26.61 7.31 -3.69
CA VAL A 288 -26.51 6.62 -2.39
C VAL A 288 -27.71 5.69 -2.12
N ASP A 289 -28.38 5.25 -3.16
CA ASP A 289 -29.58 4.41 -3.13
C ASP A 289 -29.32 2.93 -2.86
N GLN A 290 -28.04 2.49 -2.84
CA GLN A 290 -27.65 1.11 -2.63
C GLN A 290 -27.19 0.88 -1.20
N ALA A 291 -28.13 0.80 -0.26
CA ALA A 291 -27.86 0.65 1.18
C ALA A 291 -26.98 -0.58 1.50
N GLU A 292 -27.16 -1.70 0.80
CA GLU A 292 -26.37 -2.92 1.02
C GLU A 292 -24.89 -2.76 0.65
N PHE A 293 -24.55 -1.91 -0.33
CA PHE A 293 -23.15 -1.61 -0.66
C PHE A 293 -22.53 -0.70 0.38
N LEU A 294 -23.30 0.29 0.88
CA LEU A 294 -22.83 1.14 1.98
C LEU A 294 -22.58 0.31 3.25
N ASP A 295 -23.48 -0.63 3.57
CA ASP A 295 -23.31 -1.53 4.71
C ASP A 295 -22.07 -2.41 4.55
N ALA A 296 -21.80 -2.95 3.38
CA ALA A 296 -20.61 -3.74 3.09
C ALA A 296 -19.32 -2.89 3.17
N CYS A 297 -19.39 -1.58 2.95
CA CYS A 297 -18.24 -0.68 3.07
C CYS A 297 -17.95 -0.24 4.53
N ARG A 298 -18.86 -0.46 5.49
CA ARG A 298 -18.68 0.00 6.89
C ARG A 298 -17.34 -0.41 7.51
N PRO A 299 -16.78 -1.61 7.25
CA PRO A 299 -15.48 -2.00 7.78
C PRO A 299 -14.29 -1.35 7.07
N ALA A 300 -14.50 -0.56 6.01
CA ALA A 300 -13.40 0.05 5.26
C ALA A 300 -12.50 0.90 6.16
N GLN A 301 -11.19 0.73 6.00
CA GLN A 301 -10.17 1.44 6.77
C GLN A 301 -9.46 2.51 5.96
N ALA A 302 -9.88 2.69 4.72
CA ALA A 302 -9.34 3.70 3.82
C ALA A 302 -10.40 4.19 2.82
N LEU A 303 -10.12 5.32 2.20
CA LEU A 303 -10.91 5.90 1.11
C LEU A 303 -9.95 6.29 -0.02
N TYR A 304 -10.31 5.93 -1.26
CA TYR A 304 -9.52 6.27 -2.44
C TYR A 304 -10.35 7.12 -3.39
N TYR A 305 -9.88 8.31 -3.71
CA TYR A 305 -10.51 9.24 -4.63
C TYR A 305 -9.74 9.28 -5.93
N THR A 306 -10.43 9.23 -7.07
CA THR A 306 -9.80 9.28 -8.39
C THR A 306 -10.19 10.57 -9.10
N PHE A 307 -9.20 11.20 -9.73
CA PHE A 307 -9.34 12.43 -10.52
C PHE A 307 -8.66 12.28 -11.86
N SER A 308 -9.17 12.96 -12.89
CA SER A 308 -8.51 13.14 -14.17
C SER A 308 -8.36 14.63 -14.50
N TRP A 309 -7.53 14.93 -15.47
CA TRP A 309 -7.40 16.31 -15.99
C TRP A 309 -8.53 16.68 -16.96
N ALA A 310 -9.32 15.69 -17.40
CA ALA A 310 -10.48 15.90 -18.27
C ALA A 310 -11.75 16.31 -17.51
N SER A 311 -11.75 16.20 -16.17
CA SER A 311 -12.93 16.45 -15.34
C SER A 311 -12.62 17.39 -14.17
N ALA A 312 -13.55 18.30 -13.89
CA ALA A 312 -13.49 19.14 -12.69
C ALA A 312 -14.16 18.48 -11.46
N LYS A 313 -14.56 17.22 -11.56
CA LYS A 313 -15.22 16.46 -10.50
C LYS A 313 -14.39 15.26 -10.07
N THR A 314 -14.70 14.73 -8.89
CA THR A 314 -14.26 13.39 -8.48
C THR A 314 -14.88 12.35 -9.40
N GLU A 315 -14.06 11.51 -10.03
CA GLU A 315 -14.57 10.49 -10.94
C GLU A 315 -15.02 9.22 -10.23
N ARG A 316 -14.31 8.86 -9.15
CA ARG A 316 -14.56 7.62 -8.42
C ARG A 316 -14.19 7.76 -6.96
N VAL A 317 -14.95 7.07 -6.11
CA VAL A 317 -14.59 6.83 -4.70
C VAL A 317 -14.58 5.33 -4.46
N CYS A 318 -13.52 4.82 -3.84
CA CYS A 318 -13.29 3.40 -3.59
C CYS A 318 -13.17 3.16 -2.09
N PHE A 319 -13.84 2.13 -1.61
CA PHE A 319 -13.89 1.71 -0.21
C PHE A 319 -13.26 0.33 -0.06
N PRO A 320 -11.96 0.23 0.27
CA PRO A 320 -11.30 -1.04 0.50
C PRO A 320 -11.60 -1.60 1.89
N VAL A 321 -11.88 -2.88 1.94
CA VAL A 321 -12.10 -3.65 3.17
C VAL A 321 -11.09 -4.78 3.23
N VAL A 322 -10.23 -4.76 4.24
CA VAL A 322 -9.25 -5.82 4.49
C VAL A 322 -9.96 -7.00 5.13
N CYS A 323 -9.81 -8.19 4.54
CA CYS A 323 -10.36 -9.44 5.01
C CYS A 323 -9.25 -10.41 5.39
N SER A 324 -9.29 -10.86 6.63
CA SER A 324 -8.42 -11.95 7.11
C SER A 324 -8.98 -13.33 6.82
N ASP A 325 -10.22 -13.40 6.36
CA ASP A 325 -10.97 -14.61 6.03
C ASP A 325 -11.87 -14.34 4.82
N HIS A 326 -11.87 -15.24 3.86
CA HIS A 326 -12.69 -15.14 2.66
C HIS A 326 -14.20 -15.11 2.93
N SER A 327 -14.66 -15.66 4.05
CA SER A 327 -16.07 -15.60 4.47
C SER A 327 -16.57 -14.18 4.70
N GLN A 328 -15.67 -13.21 4.90
CA GLN A 328 -16.00 -11.80 5.07
C GLN A 328 -16.28 -11.07 3.74
N VAL A 329 -15.94 -11.70 2.61
CA VAL A 329 -16.15 -11.11 1.29
C VAL A 329 -17.60 -11.28 0.86
N PRO A 330 -18.28 -10.23 0.38
CA PRO A 330 -19.69 -10.27 0.01
C PRO A 330 -19.90 -10.93 -1.37
N MET A 331 -19.68 -12.26 -1.45
CA MET A 331 -19.70 -13.07 -2.68
C MET A 331 -20.93 -12.83 -3.56
N ARG A 332 -22.09 -12.49 -2.95
CA ARG A 332 -23.35 -12.26 -3.67
C ARG A 332 -23.36 -11.05 -4.59
N PHE A 333 -22.41 -10.14 -4.46
CA PHE A 333 -22.41 -8.89 -5.24
C PHE A 333 -21.89 -9.04 -6.66
N ASP A 334 -20.89 -9.90 -6.84
CA ASP A 334 -20.32 -10.15 -8.16
C ASP A 334 -19.57 -11.51 -8.20
N SER A 335 -19.71 -12.21 -9.32
CA SER A 335 -18.98 -13.46 -9.57
C SER A 335 -17.45 -13.31 -9.61
N LEU A 336 -16.96 -12.07 -9.74
CA LEU A 336 -15.53 -11.78 -9.61
C LEU A 336 -14.97 -12.31 -8.29
N PHE A 337 -15.71 -12.16 -7.19
CA PHE A 337 -15.24 -12.58 -5.87
C PHE A 337 -15.04 -14.10 -5.80
N GLU A 338 -15.97 -14.87 -6.37
CA GLU A 338 -15.83 -16.35 -6.43
C GLU A 338 -14.62 -16.77 -7.28
N ILE A 339 -14.44 -16.15 -8.45
CA ILE A 339 -13.31 -16.44 -9.34
C ILE A 339 -12.00 -16.04 -8.69
N ALA A 340 -11.94 -14.84 -8.12
CA ALA A 340 -10.73 -14.29 -7.52
C ALA A 340 -10.23 -15.11 -6.32
N LEU A 341 -11.16 -15.61 -5.51
CA LEU A 341 -10.83 -16.35 -4.29
C LEU A 341 -10.73 -17.86 -4.51
N GLY A 342 -11.50 -18.40 -5.46
CA GLY A 342 -11.48 -19.83 -5.81
C GLY A 342 -10.23 -20.25 -6.56
N ASN A 343 -9.61 -19.35 -7.34
CA ASN A 343 -8.42 -19.61 -8.14
C ASN A 343 -7.19 -18.85 -7.66
N ALA A 344 -7.24 -18.26 -6.45
CA ALA A 344 -6.14 -17.46 -5.95
C ALA A 344 -4.93 -18.32 -5.63
N SER A 345 -3.85 -18.14 -6.40
CA SER A 345 -2.53 -18.61 -6.03
C SER A 345 -1.88 -17.65 -5.06
N PHE A 346 -1.12 -18.17 -4.09
CA PHE A 346 -0.30 -17.38 -3.18
C PHE A 346 0.91 -18.19 -2.73
N THR A 347 1.95 -17.49 -2.31
CA THR A 347 3.23 -18.09 -1.89
C THR A 347 3.48 -17.95 -0.40
N GLY A 348 2.66 -17.14 0.29
CA GLY A 348 2.79 -16.88 1.72
C GLY A 348 2.02 -17.83 2.61
N GLY A 349 2.24 -17.72 3.92
CA GLY A 349 1.59 -18.58 4.92
C GLY A 349 0.15 -18.21 5.27
N ARG A 350 -0.31 -16.98 4.94
CA ARG A 350 -1.66 -16.50 5.26
C ARG A 350 -2.30 -15.87 4.03
N GLN A 351 -3.42 -16.41 3.64
CA GLN A 351 -4.21 -15.89 2.55
C GLN A 351 -5.12 -14.77 3.06
N THR A 352 -4.76 -13.54 2.76
CA THR A 352 -5.57 -12.36 3.04
C THR A 352 -6.00 -11.72 1.72
N CYS A 353 -7.09 -10.99 1.74
CA CYS A 353 -7.54 -10.24 0.58
C CYS A 353 -8.12 -8.89 0.97
N ILE A 354 -8.22 -8.00 0.00
CA ILE A 354 -8.92 -6.73 0.14
C ILE A 354 -9.99 -6.69 -0.92
N TYR A 355 -11.27 -6.68 -0.54
CA TYR A 355 -12.30 -6.34 -1.51
C TYR A 355 -12.56 -4.84 -1.48
N SER A 356 -13.01 -4.30 -2.60
CA SER A 356 -13.40 -2.89 -2.69
C SER A 356 -14.67 -2.74 -3.48
N ILE A 357 -15.54 -1.86 -3.02
CA ILE A 357 -16.69 -1.36 -3.77
C ILE A 357 -16.34 0.05 -4.24
N VAL A 358 -16.55 0.31 -5.52
CA VAL A 358 -16.19 1.57 -6.15
C VAL A 358 -17.44 2.25 -6.68
N TRP A 359 -17.70 3.48 -6.25
CA TRP A 359 -18.66 4.37 -6.85
C TRP A 359 -18.01 5.15 -7.98
N SER A 360 -18.63 5.14 -9.15
CA SER A 360 -18.22 5.95 -10.30
C SER A 360 -19.43 6.60 -10.96
N GLN A 361 -19.19 7.57 -11.84
CA GLN A 361 -20.27 8.21 -12.61
C GLN A 361 -20.98 7.23 -13.57
N GLU A 362 -20.32 6.14 -13.93
CA GLU A 362 -20.86 5.10 -14.83
C GLU A 362 -21.56 3.95 -14.09
N GLY A 363 -21.61 4.02 -12.76
CA GLY A 363 -22.14 2.98 -11.88
C GLY A 363 -21.09 2.33 -10.99
N ASN A 364 -21.53 1.39 -10.15
CA ASN A 364 -20.68 0.73 -9.19
C ASN A 364 -19.96 -0.47 -9.79
N TYR A 365 -18.75 -0.75 -9.31
CA TYR A 365 -17.99 -1.93 -9.67
C TYR A 365 -17.13 -2.42 -8.52
N PHE A 366 -16.52 -3.60 -8.66
CA PHE A 366 -15.83 -4.29 -7.59
C PHE A 366 -14.36 -4.53 -7.92
N LYS A 367 -13.55 -4.65 -6.86
CA LYS A 367 -12.15 -5.06 -6.94
C LYS A 367 -11.85 -6.08 -5.86
N VAL A 368 -10.89 -6.94 -6.14
CA VAL A 368 -10.25 -7.82 -5.16
C VAL A 368 -8.75 -7.73 -5.35
N ASP A 369 -8.06 -7.48 -4.27
CA ASP A 369 -6.61 -7.60 -4.17
C ASP A 369 -6.31 -8.85 -3.35
N ASN A 370 -5.72 -9.87 -3.98
CA ASN A 370 -5.23 -11.07 -3.30
C ASN A 370 -3.77 -10.84 -2.91
N ASP A 371 -3.46 -11.05 -1.65
CA ASP A 371 -2.08 -11.00 -1.14
C ASP A 371 -1.31 -12.23 -1.62
N TYR A 372 -0.62 -12.10 -2.75
CA TYR A 372 0.15 -13.19 -3.35
C TYR A 372 1.36 -13.58 -2.50
N SER A 373 2.03 -12.61 -1.89
CA SER A 373 3.19 -12.85 -1.02
C SER A 373 2.83 -13.27 0.41
N GLY A 374 1.58 -13.09 0.82
CA GLY A 374 1.13 -13.33 2.20
C GLY A 374 1.62 -12.28 3.22
N THR A 375 2.13 -11.14 2.76
CA THR A 375 2.73 -10.11 3.61
C THR A 375 2.11 -8.72 3.46
N MET A 376 1.25 -8.50 2.45
CA MET A 376 0.66 -7.19 2.17
C MET A 376 -0.25 -6.70 3.30
N ALA A 377 -1.09 -7.58 3.85
CA ALA A 377 -2.03 -7.19 4.91
C ALA A 377 -1.31 -6.80 6.19
N SER A 378 -0.23 -7.50 6.58
CA SER A 378 0.56 -7.14 7.75
C SER A 378 1.22 -5.78 7.57
N GLN A 379 1.79 -5.49 6.40
CA GLN A 379 2.41 -4.18 6.13
C GLN A 379 1.39 -3.04 6.07
N LEU A 380 0.20 -3.26 5.53
CA LEU A 380 -0.88 -2.25 5.54
C LEU A 380 -1.37 -1.96 6.96
N ILE A 381 -1.48 -2.99 7.81
CA ILE A 381 -1.83 -2.82 9.22
C ILE A 381 -0.72 -2.05 9.94
N GLU A 382 0.54 -2.42 9.74
CA GLU A 382 1.69 -1.73 10.33
C GLU A 382 1.80 -0.29 9.85
N ALA A 383 1.63 -0.01 8.56
CA ALA A 383 1.60 1.34 8.02
C ALA A 383 0.49 2.18 8.66
N ALA A 384 -0.69 1.60 8.87
CA ALA A 384 -1.80 2.26 9.55
C ALA A 384 -1.51 2.52 11.05
N GLU A 385 -0.78 1.62 11.72
CA GLU A 385 -0.40 1.77 13.13
C GLU A 385 0.74 2.76 13.34
N VAL A 386 1.69 2.84 12.41
CA VAL A 386 2.85 3.76 12.48
C VAL A 386 2.48 5.19 12.06
N GLY A 387 1.31 5.39 11.48
CA GLY A 387 0.84 6.72 11.11
C GLY A 387 1.21 7.15 9.69
N VAL A 388 1.62 6.20 8.84
CA VAL A 388 1.78 6.40 7.39
C VAL A 388 0.44 6.24 6.68
#